data_56cac12364af7fbafc6e15401c35dc4f
#
_entry.id   56cac12364af7fbafc6e15401c35dc4f
#
_cell.length_a   1.000
_cell.length_b   1.000
_cell.length_c   1.000
_cell.angle_alpha   90.00
_cell.angle_beta   90.00
_cell.angle_gamma   90.00
#
_symmetry.space_group_name_H-M   'P 1'
#
loop_
_entity.id
_entity.type
_entity.pdbx_description
1 polymer ?
#
loop_
_entity_poly.entity_id
_entity_poly.type
_entity_poly.pdbx_seq_one_letter_code
_entity_poly.pdbx_strand_id
1 'polypeptide(L)'
;MPIPPAVQARLAAAGFEYHCFISYAHTINQDMTGCAEHLQDAIRSELALSIPQPQVFRDTSNIKGGARWEQVLKEALCTSLAMVAVCAPIYFDPAHRWCGLEWAAMAGLAKKRLPGEDFGAIIPVMIQASDPLPQAVAEIQYIDFSKVRTVGHSYYDTPDYRRKVIEIVERIEQIALALDRHQAQADCANLEIPQQTAFLDYIAPSQPFPLTRSHYET
;
A
#
# COMPACT_ATOMS: atom_id res chain seq x y z
N MET A 1 6.80 1.67 16.93
CA MET A 1 7.13 0.76 18.08
C MET A 1 7.28 -0.63 17.52
N PRO A 2 8.42 -1.31 17.68
CA PRO A 2 8.68 -2.62 17.07
C PRO A 2 7.61 -3.67 17.43
N ILE A 3 7.30 -4.55 16.47
CA ILE A 3 6.35 -5.65 16.70
C ILE A 3 6.96 -6.66 17.68
N PRO A 4 6.37 -6.87 18.87
CA PRO A 4 6.91 -7.83 19.84
C PRO A 4 6.94 -9.26 19.26
N PRO A 5 7.95 -10.11 19.60
CA PRO A 5 8.04 -11.49 19.10
C PRO A 5 6.78 -12.33 19.33
N ALA A 6 6.11 -12.14 20.47
CA ALA A 6 4.86 -12.83 20.76
C ALA A 6 3.71 -12.43 19.82
N VAL A 7 3.68 -11.16 19.37
CA VAL A 7 2.70 -10.67 18.39
C VAL A 7 3.02 -11.28 17.01
N GLN A 8 4.30 -11.28 16.61
CA GLN A 8 4.75 -11.90 15.36
C GLN A 8 4.31 -13.38 15.29
N ALA A 9 4.52 -14.13 16.38
CA ALA A 9 4.13 -15.54 16.45
C ALA A 9 2.61 -15.73 16.32
N ARG A 10 1.78 -14.85 16.94
CA ARG A 10 0.33 -14.94 16.82
C ARG A 10 -0.17 -14.59 15.43
N LEU A 11 0.41 -13.55 14.80
CA LEU A 11 0.06 -13.18 13.42
C LEU A 11 0.45 -14.28 12.44
N ALA A 12 1.61 -14.90 12.59
CA ALA A 12 2.00 -16.06 11.79
C ALA A 12 1.04 -17.25 11.97
N ALA A 13 0.64 -17.54 13.22
CA ALA A 13 -0.34 -18.58 13.52
C ALA A 13 -1.74 -18.24 12.97
N ALA A 14 -2.07 -16.96 12.80
CA ALA A 14 -3.28 -16.48 12.16
C ALA A 14 -3.22 -16.50 10.61
N GLY A 15 -2.13 -17.00 10.03
CA GLY A 15 -1.94 -17.17 8.60
C GLY A 15 -1.33 -15.99 7.85
N PHE A 16 -0.83 -14.97 8.57
CA PHE A 16 -0.11 -13.88 7.93
C PHE A 16 1.33 -14.30 7.61
N GLU A 17 1.76 -14.08 6.35
CA GLU A 17 3.08 -14.46 5.83
C GLU A 17 3.95 -13.24 5.53
N TYR A 18 3.33 -12.16 5.02
CA TYR A 18 4.04 -10.96 4.59
C TYR A 18 3.75 -9.78 5.50
N HIS A 19 4.80 -9.02 5.82
CA HIS A 19 4.66 -7.78 6.58
C HIS A 19 4.00 -6.69 5.72
N CYS A 20 4.28 -6.67 4.42
CA CYS A 20 3.49 -5.88 3.48
C CYS A 20 3.55 -6.44 2.06
N PHE A 21 2.54 -6.05 1.28
CA PHE A 21 2.42 -6.22 -0.16
C PHE A 21 2.73 -4.88 -0.82
N ILE A 22 3.65 -4.84 -1.78
CA ILE A 22 3.94 -3.62 -2.56
C ILE A 22 3.15 -3.67 -3.86
N SER A 23 2.18 -2.76 -3.97
CA SER A 23 1.36 -2.53 -5.16
C SER A 23 1.94 -1.37 -5.97
N TYR A 24 2.16 -1.56 -7.26
CA TYR A 24 2.67 -0.53 -8.15
C TYR A 24 2.23 -0.76 -9.60
N ALA A 25 2.18 0.30 -10.42
CA ALA A 25 1.84 0.17 -11.82
C ALA A 25 3.02 -0.42 -12.60
N HIS A 26 2.80 -1.57 -13.25
CA HIS A 26 3.76 -2.15 -14.17
C HIS A 26 3.80 -1.33 -15.45
N THR A 27 4.88 -0.63 -15.69
CA THR A 27 5.09 0.18 -16.89
C THR A 27 6.27 -0.34 -17.71
N ILE A 28 6.27 -0.02 -19.00
CA ILE A 28 7.45 -0.25 -19.85
C ILE A 28 8.63 0.60 -19.37
N ASN A 29 8.35 1.68 -18.64
CA ASN A 29 9.37 2.53 -18.05
C ASN A 29 9.93 1.87 -16.79
N GLN A 30 11.23 1.55 -16.80
CA GLN A 30 11.94 0.88 -15.71
C GLN A 30 11.95 1.69 -14.40
N ASP A 31 11.66 2.99 -14.44
CA ASP A 31 11.72 3.89 -13.28
C ASP A 31 10.75 3.47 -12.17
N MET A 32 9.51 3.07 -12.51
CA MET A 32 8.52 2.64 -11.52
C MET A 32 8.89 1.29 -10.89
N THR A 33 9.34 0.35 -11.72
CA THR A 33 9.79 -0.96 -11.25
C THR A 33 11.01 -0.83 -10.35
N GLY A 34 11.99 -0.01 -10.74
CA GLY A 34 13.17 0.28 -9.93
C GLY A 34 12.83 0.97 -8.61
N CYS A 35 11.87 1.91 -8.62
CA CYS A 35 11.40 2.56 -7.40
C CYS A 35 10.75 1.54 -6.42
N ALA A 36 9.88 0.67 -6.92
CA ALA A 36 9.23 -0.36 -6.11
C ALA A 36 10.24 -1.38 -5.56
N GLU A 37 11.28 -1.72 -6.33
CA GLU A 37 12.36 -2.61 -5.91
C GLU A 37 13.21 -2.00 -4.79
N HIS A 38 13.69 -0.78 -4.96
CA HIS A 38 14.42 -0.06 -3.92
C HIS A 38 13.61 0.12 -2.65
N LEU A 39 12.31 0.41 -2.79
CA LEU A 39 11.41 0.55 -1.64
C LEU A 39 11.23 -0.79 -0.91
N GLN A 40 11.09 -1.90 -1.65
CA GLN A 40 11.03 -3.26 -1.07
C GLN A 40 12.27 -3.56 -0.22
N ASP A 41 13.46 -3.30 -0.77
CA ASP A 41 14.72 -3.57 -0.09
C ASP A 41 14.93 -2.66 1.12
N ALA A 42 14.55 -1.38 1.02
CA ALA A 42 14.62 -0.43 2.11
C ALA A 42 13.68 -0.79 3.27
N ILE A 43 12.42 -1.13 2.97
CA ILE A 43 11.44 -1.59 3.97
C ILE A 43 11.93 -2.88 4.64
N ARG A 44 12.39 -3.84 3.85
CA ARG A 44 12.93 -5.10 4.39
C ARG A 44 14.12 -4.87 5.31
N SER A 45 15.04 -3.99 4.91
CA SER A 45 16.22 -3.65 5.71
C SER A 45 15.86 -2.96 7.02
N GLU A 46 14.89 -2.05 7.00
CA GLU A 46 14.44 -1.34 8.21
C GLU A 46 13.66 -2.28 9.15
N LEU A 47 12.78 -3.13 8.64
CA LEU A 47 12.08 -4.16 9.41
C LEU A 47 13.05 -5.15 10.04
N ALA A 48 14.17 -5.48 9.36
CA ALA A 48 15.19 -6.41 9.85
C ALA A 48 15.92 -5.94 11.13
N LEU A 49 15.79 -4.66 11.48
CA LEU A 49 16.32 -4.15 12.74
C LEU A 49 15.57 -4.71 13.98
N SER A 50 14.33 -5.16 13.78
CA SER A 50 13.46 -5.65 14.88
C SER A 50 12.82 -7.01 14.60
N ILE A 51 12.80 -7.47 13.36
CA ILE A 51 12.13 -8.70 12.92
C ILE A 51 13.15 -9.61 12.23
N PRO A 52 13.43 -10.82 12.73
CA PRO A 52 14.22 -11.80 12.01
C PRO A 52 13.52 -12.20 10.70
N GLN A 53 14.21 -12.09 9.56
CA GLN A 53 13.73 -12.52 8.24
C GLN A 53 12.38 -11.88 7.82
N PRO A 54 12.27 -10.54 7.78
CA PRO A 54 11.03 -9.90 7.38
C PRO A 54 10.67 -10.24 5.93
N GLN A 55 9.40 -10.54 5.68
CA GLN A 55 8.89 -10.88 4.36
C GLN A 55 8.14 -9.67 3.79
N VAL A 56 8.54 -9.24 2.59
CA VAL A 56 7.91 -8.15 1.83
C VAL A 56 7.61 -8.70 0.44
N PHE A 57 6.33 -8.78 0.09
CA PHE A 57 5.92 -9.25 -1.22
C PHE A 57 5.91 -8.10 -2.23
N ARG A 58 6.40 -8.35 -3.42
CA ARG A 58 6.27 -7.48 -4.60
C ARG A 58 6.01 -8.36 -5.82
N ASP A 59 4.98 -8.03 -6.59
CA ASP A 59 4.76 -8.70 -7.86
C ASP A 59 5.89 -8.34 -8.84
N THR A 60 6.67 -9.33 -9.22
CA THR A 60 7.79 -9.19 -10.17
C THR A 60 7.41 -9.46 -11.62
N SER A 61 6.09 -9.53 -11.94
CA SER A 61 5.52 -9.70 -13.31
C SER A 61 6.11 -10.81 -14.19
N ASN A 62 7.07 -11.60 -13.68
CA ASN A 62 7.64 -12.74 -14.40
C ASN A 62 6.79 -14.01 -14.31
N ILE A 63 5.65 -13.97 -13.61
CA ILE A 63 4.68 -15.05 -13.60
C ILE A 63 3.87 -14.93 -14.88
N LYS A 64 4.37 -15.54 -15.93
CA LYS A 64 3.68 -15.61 -17.23
C LYS A 64 2.35 -16.33 -17.09
N GLY A 65 1.27 -15.53 -17.14
CA GLY A 65 0.00 -15.96 -17.73
C GLY A 65 -1.03 -16.65 -16.84
N GLY A 66 -2.22 -16.06 -16.77
CA GLY A 66 -3.50 -16.70 -16.55
C GLY A 66 -3.94 -16.85 -15.09
N ALA A 67 -4.90 -17.73 -14.86
CA ALA A 67 -5.57 -17.95 -13.57
C ALA A 67 -4.61 -18.22 -12.37
N ARG A 68 -3.41 -18.74 -12.65
CA ARG A 68 -2.41 -19.03 -11.63
C ARG A 68 -1.78 -17.76 -11.03
N TRP A 69 -1.64 -16.70 -11.84
CA TRP A 69 -1.09 -15.41 -11.40
C TRP A 69 -2.07 -14.68 -10.48
N GLU A 70 -3.35 -14.65 -10.86
CA GLU A 70 -4.41 -14.07 -10.02
C GLU A 70 -4.50 -14.77 -8.66
N GLN A 71 -4.34 -16.07 -8.63
CA GLN A 71 -4.35 -16.84 -7.38
C GLN A 71 -3.16 -16.48 -6.48
N VAL A 72 -1.95 -16.34 -7.02
CA VAL A 72 -0.75 -15.98 -6.27
C VAL A 72 -0.88 -14.55 -5.68
N LEU A 73 -1.38 -13.60 -6.48
CA LEU A 73 -1.62 -12.24 -6.02
C LEU A 73 -2.69 -12.19 -4.93
N LYS A 74 -3.80 -12.91 -5.13
CA LYS A 74 -4.88 -13.01 -4.16
C LYS A 74 -4.36 -13.53 -2.82
N GLU A 75 -3.56 -14.60 -2.85
CA GLU A 75 -3.00 -15.23 -1.66
C GLU A 75 -1.99 -14.29 -0.98
N ALA A 76 -1.05 -13.71 -1.72
CA ALA A 76 -0.07 -12.78 -1.18
C ALA A 76 -0.73 -11.52 -0.58
N LEU A 77 -1.76 -10.96 -1.24
CA LEU A 77 -2.50 -9.82 -0.73
C LEU A 77 -3.25 -10.16 0.56
N CYS A 78 -3.90 -11.33 0.58
CA CYS A 78 -4.65 -11.80 1.73
C CYS A 78 -3.75 -12.10 2.93
N THR A 79 -2.58 -12.70 2.72
CA THR A 79 -1.65 -13.06 3.80
C THR A 79 -0.72 -11.91 4.20
N SER A 80 -0.88 -10.72 3.61
CA SER A 80 -0.14 -9.51 4.00
C SER A 80 -0.83 -8.76 5.13
N LEU A 81 -0.02 -8.20 6.06
CA LEU A 81 -0.51 -7.34 7.13
C LEU A 81 -0.99 -5.99 6.59
N ALA A 82 -0.23 -5.41 5.65
CA ALA A 82 -0.49 -4.11 5.06
C ALA A 82 -0.21 -4.12 3.56
N MET A 83 -0.70 -3.11 2.83
CA MET A 83 -0.33 -2.83 1.46
C MET A 83 0.35 -1.47 1.36
N VAL A 84 1.53 -1.43 0.77
CA VAL A 84 2.23 -0.20 0.38
C VAL A 84 1.91 0.08 -1.07
N ALA A 85 1.10 1.10 -1.34
CA ALA A 85 0.70 1.48 -2.68
C ALA A 85 1.62 2.58 -3.23
N VAL A 86 2.43 2.28 -4.24
CA VAL A 86 3.37 3.22 -4.86
C VAL A 86 2.63 4.05 -5.90
N CYS A 87 2.13 5.21 -5.47
CA CYS A 87 1.20 6.05 -6.20
C CYS A 87 1.93 7.07 -7.10
N ALA A 88 1.54 7.05 -8.36
CA ALA A 88 1.80 8.06 -9.38
C ALA A 88 0.52 8.19 -10.23
N PRO A 89 0.37 9.20 -11.10
CA PRO A 89 -0.83 9.33 -11.94
C PRO A 89 -1.21 8.04 -12.68
N ILE A 90 -0.21 7.30 -13.17
CA ILE A 90 -0.40 6.04 -13.90
C ILE A 90 -0.94 4.90 -13.02
N TYR A 91 -0.73 4.94 -11.70
CA TYR A 91 -1.29 3.95 -10.77
C TYR A 91 -2.81 3.94 -10.80
N PHE A 92 -3.41 5.10 -11.06
CA PHE A 92 -4.85 5.32 -11.10
C PHE A 92 -5.42 5.27 -12.51
N ASP A 93 -4.61 4.99 -13.53
CA ASP A 93 -5.08 4.84 -14.89
C ASP A 93 -5.92 3.55 -15.03
N PRO A 94 -7.14 3.61 -15.60
CA PRO A 94 -7.99 2.44 -15.83
C PRO A 94 -7.32 1.31 -16.64
N ALA A 95 -6.29 1.63 -17.45
CA ALA A 95 -5.49 0.63 -18.16
C ALA A 95 -4.66 -0.24 -17.20
N HIS A 96 -4.33 0.26 -16.02
CA HIS A 96 -3.63 -0.45 -14.94
C HIS A 96 -4.61 -1.03 -13.91
N ARG A 97 -5.65 -1.73 -14.38
CA ARG A 97 -6.77 -2.24 -13.59
C ARG A 97 -6.36 -3.00 -12.31
N TRP A 98 -5.19 -3.64 -12.30
CA TRP A 98 -4.73 -4.45 -11.17
C TRP A 98 -4.45 -3.62 -9.93
N CYS A 99 -3.83 -2.46 -10.08
CA CYS A 99 -3.58 -1.55 -8.96
C CYS A 99 -4.87 -1.23 -8.18
N GLY A 100 -5.94 -0.97 -8.91
CA GLY A 100 -7.22 -0.68 -8.29
C GLY A 100 -7.94 -1.88 -7.72
N LEU A 101 -7.80 -3.06 -8.34
CA LEU A 101 -8.35 -4.30 -7.78
C LEU A 101 -7.63 -4.68 -6.48
N GLU A 102 -6.30 -4.54 -6.44
CA GLU A 102 -5.49 -4.74 -5.23
C GLU A 102 -5.90 -3.75 -4.12
N TRP A 103 -6.07 -2.47 -4.48
CA TRP A 103 -6.54 -1.44 -3.55
C TRP A 103 -7.91 -1.79 -2.97
N ALA A 104 -8.89 -2.08 -3.82
CA ALA A 104 -10.24 -2.40 -3.41
C ALA A 104 -10.30 -3.68 -2.55
N ALA A 105 -9.51 -4.71 -2.91
CA ALA A 105 -9.41 -5.95 -2.15
C ALA A 105 -8.80 -5.69 -0.76
N MET A 106 -7.69 -4.94 -0.67
CA MET A 106 -7.07 -4.61 0.62
C MET A 106 -7.97 -3.72 1.48
N ALA A 107 -8.67 -2.75 0.88
CA ALA A 107 -9.65 -1.92 1.60
C ALA A 107 -10.79 -2.78 2.19
N GLY A 108 -11.28 -3.76 1.43
CA GLY A 108 -12.26 -4.73 1.91
C GLY A 108 -11.75 -5.60 3.05
N LEU A 109 -10.50 -6.06 2.98
CA LEU A 109 -9.83 -6.80 4.06
C LEU A 109 -9.66 -5.93 5.30
N ALA A 110 -9.18 -4.69 5.14
CA ALA A 110 -9.00 -3.75 6.24
C ALA A 110 -10.29 -3.50 6.99
N LYS A 111 -11.40 -3.27 6.28
CA LYS A 111 -12.73 -3.06 6.89
C LYS A 111 -13.18 -4.25 7.75
N LYS A 112 -12.83 -5.47 7.36
CA LYS A 112 -13.15 -6.70 8.12
C LYS A 112 -12.23 -6.93 9.30
N ARG A 113 -10.93 -6.62 9.13
CA ARG A 113 -9.85 -6.97 10.07
C ARG A 113 -9.57 -5.90 11.12
N LEU A 114 -9.91 -4.65 10.83
CA LEU A 114 -9.61 -3.46 11.64
C LEU A 114 -10.89 -2.66 11.95
N PRO A 115 -11.94 -3.31 12.49
CA PRO A 115 -13.20 -2.61 12.75
C PRO A 115 -13.01 -1.52 13.82
N GLY A 116 -13.43 -0.29 13.52
CA GLY A 116 -13.37 0.84 14.46
C GLY A 116 -12.01 1.53 14.58
N GLU A 117 -10.98 1.08 13.86
CA GLU A 117 -9.73 1.84 13.74
C GLU A 117 -9.94 3.04 12.81
N ASP A 118 -9.26 4.15 13.10
CA ASP A 118 -9.27 5.38 12.29
C ASP A 118 -8.28 5.35 11.12
N PHE A 119 -7.61 4.21 10.92
CA PHE A 119 -6.68 3.93 9.82
C PHE A 119 -7.00 2.58 9.17
N GLY A 120 -6.61 2.43 7.92
CA GLY A 120 -6.73 1.19 7.15
C GLY A 120 -5.42 0.43 7.03
N ALA A 121 -5.44 -0.67 6.27
CA ALA A 121 -4.25 -1.48 5.95
C ALA A 121 -3.51 -1.00 4.68
N ILE A 122 -3.90 0.13 4.08
CA ILE A 122 -3.26 0.70 2.90
C ILE A 122 -2.40 1.88 3.31
N ILE A 123 -1.14 1.88 2.89
CA ILE A 123 -0.15 2.93 3.10
C ILE A 123 0.18 3.53 1.73
N PRO A 124 -0.48 4.63 1.31
CA PRO A 124 -0.16 5.27 0.05
C PRO A 124 1.18 5.99 0.13
N VAL A 125 2.06 5.72 -0.83
CA VAL A 125 3.37 6.37 -1.00
C VAL A 125 3.31 7.16 -2.30
N MET A 126 3.22 8.48 -2.19
CA MET A 126 3.09 9.37 -3.34
C MET A 126 4.48 9.71 -3.88
N ILE A 127 4.86 9.08 -5.00
CA ILE A 127 6.15 9.33 -5.67
C ILE A 127 6.07 10.45 -6.71
N GLN A 128 4.88 10.73 -7.20
CA GLN A 128 4.59 11.86 -8.08
C GLN A 128 3.19 12.38 -7.76
N ALA A 129 3.08 13.70 -7.57
CA ALA A 129 1.80 14.34 -7.31
C ALA A 129 0.83 14.12 -8.47
N SER A 130 -0.43 13.84 -8.13
CA SER A 130 -1.57 13.83 -9.05
C SER A 130 -2.45 15.04 -8.69
N ASP A 131 -2.90 15.76 -9.69
CA ASP A 131 -3.84 16.86 -9.50
C ASP A 131 -4.96 16.75 -10.54
N PRO A 132 -6.21 16.48 -10.11
CA PRO A 132 -6.63 16.24 -8.71
C PRO A 132 -6.18 14.88 -8.19
N LEU A 133 -6.04 14.79 -6.86
CA LEU A 133 -5.83 13.50 -6.18
C LEU A 133 -7.09 12.63 -6.33
N PRO A 134 -6.96 11.32 -6.59
CA PRO A 134 -8.08 10.40 -6.51
C PRO A 134 -8.71 10.42 -5.12
N GLN A 135 -10.05 10.30 -5.04
CA GLN A 135 -10.78 10.36 -3.78
C GLN A 135 -10.24 9.35 -2.76
N ALA A 136 -9.93 8.13 -3.19
CA ALA A 136 -9.40 7.09 -2.32
C ALA A 136 -8.09 7.48 -1.62
N VAL A 137 -7.24 8.30 -2.26
CA VAL A 137 -6.00 8.81 -1.65
C VAL A 137 -6.25 10.05 -0.83
N ALA A 138 -7.16 10.92 -1.27
CA ALA A 138 -7.49 12.16 -0.58
C ALA A 138 -8.10 11.93 0.83
N GLU A 139 -8.77 10.79 1.00
CA GLU A 139 -9.40 10.37 2.27
C GLU A 139 -8.43 9.68 3.23
N ILE A 140 -7.23 9.31 2.76
CA ILE A 140 -6.23 8.58 3.56
C ILE A 140 -4.97 9.42 3.69
N GLN A 141 -4.35 9.39 4.85
CA GLN A 141 -3.05 10.02 5.04
C GLN A 141 -1.98 9.28 4.23
N TYR A 142 -1.38 9.94 3.24
CA TYR A 142 -0.31 9.38 2.41
C TYR A 142 1.08 9.88 2.85
N ILE A 143 2.12 9.15 2.46
CA ILE A 143 3.53 9.52 2.66
C ILE A 143 4.05 10.15 1.37
N ASP A 144 4.43 11.42 1.43
CA ASP A 144 4.88 12.19 0.27
C ASP A 144 6.37 11.98 -0.02
N PHE A 145 6.65 11.25 -1.10
CA PHE A 145 7.99 11.08 -1.67
C PHE A 145 8.29 12.00 -2.86
N SER A 146 7.33 12.81 -3.30
CA SER A 146 7.48 13.64 -4.50
C SER A 146 8.63 14.65 -4.38
N LYS A 147 8.90 15.13 -3.16
CA LYS A 147 9.99 16.07 -2.86
C LYS A 147 11.34 15.38 -2.61
N VAL A 148 11.34 14.07 -2.36
CA VAL A 148 12.55 13.28 -2.10
C VAL A 148 13.14 12.81 -3.42
N ARG A 149 12.33 12.70 -4.47
CA ARG A 149 12.74 12.31 -5.82
C ARG A 149 13.45 13.47 -6.53
N THR A 150 14.72 13.65 -6.25
CA THR A 150 15.60 14.50 -7.06
C THR A 150 16.16 13.72 -8.24
N VAL A 151 16.52 14.42 -9.31
CA VAL A 151 17.06 13.82 -10.54
C VAL A 151 18.32 13.02 -10.26
N GLY A 152 18.27 11.69 -10.46
CA GLY A 152 19.40 10.78 -10.33
C GLY A 152 19.18 9.63 -9.33
N HIS A 153 19.96 8.54 -9.50
CA HIS A 153 19.83 7.33 -8.67
C HIS A 153 20.29 7.50 -7.21
N SER A 154 20.85 8.66 -6.83
CA SER A 154 21.41 8.89 -5.49
C SER A 154 20.40 9.29 -4.42
N TYR A 155 19.11 9.47 -4.75
CA TYR A 155 18.13 9.91 -3.75
C TYR A 155 17.77 8.82 -2.73
N TYR A 156 17.96 7.53 -3.08
CA TYR A 156 17.71 6.41 -2.18
C TYR A 156 18.62 6.39 -0.94
N ASP A 157 19.79 7.05 -1.03
CA ASP A 157 20.78 7.12 0.07
C ASP A 157 20.60 8.38 0.94
N THR A 158 19.57 9.19 0.67
CA THR A 158 19.37 10.44 1.41
C THR A 158 18.71 10.21 2.78
N PRO A 159 19.02 11.06 3.80
CA PRO A 159 18.34 11.01 5.09
C PRO A 159 16.83 11.19 4.99
N ASP A 160 16.36 11.98 4.01
CA ASP A 160 14.93 12.21 3.79
C ASP A 160 14.22 10.95 3.28
N TYR A 161 14.83 10.23 2.33
CA TYR A 161 14.31 8.94 1.89
C TYR A 161 14.23 7.94 3.04
N ARG A 162 15.31 7.80 3.81
CA ARG A 162 15.34 6.90 4.96
C ARG A 162 14.26 7.25 5.99
N ARG A 163 14.05 8.52 6.30
CA ARG A 163 13.01 8.97 7.22
C ARG A 163 11.61 8.55 6.74
N LYS A 164 11.36 8.66 5.43
CA LYS A 164 10.10 8.22 4.84
C LYS A 164 9.91 6.70 4.88
N VAL A 165 10.98 5.95 4.70
CA VAL A 165 10.95 4.47 4.86
C VAL A 165 10.63 4.09 6.31
N ILE A 166 11.24 4.77 7.29
CA ILE A 166 10.92 4.58 8.71
C ILE A 166 9.43 4.86 8.97
N GLU A 167 8.88 5.93 8.42
CA GLU A 167 7.45 6.26 8.53
C GLU A 167 6.55 5.14 7.97
N ILE A 168 6.94 4.50 6.86
CA ILE A 168 6.21 3.34 6.31
C ILE A 168 6.27 2.17 7.29
N VAL A 169 7.45 1.86 7.83
CA VAL A 169 7.64 0.74 8.76
C VAL A 169 6.86 0.96 10.04
N GLU A 170 6.86 2.17 10.60
CA GLU A 170 6.05 2.52 11.78
C GLU A 170 4.56 2.28 11.55
N ARG A 171 4.05 2.58 10.36
CA ARG A 171 2.65 2.27 10.00
C ARG A 171 2.38 0.78 9.85
N ILE A 172 3.31 0.01 9.25
CA ILE A 172 3.20 -1.45 9.19
C ILE A 172 3.14 -2.03 10.61
N GLU A 173 3.99 -1.56 11.51
CA GLU A 173 4.01 -1.99 12.91
C GLU A 173 2.70 -1.64 13.64
N GLN A 174 2.17 -0.43 13.42
CA GLN A 174 0.88 -0.01 13.97
C GLN A 174 -0.26 -0.92 13.50
N ILE A 175 -0.31 -1.22 12.21
CA ILE A 175 -1.30 -2.12 11.62
C ILE A 175 -1.17 -3.53 12.21
N ALA A 176 0.05 -4.06 12.32
CA ALA A 176 0.31 -5.38 12.88
C ALA A 176 -0.20 -5.50 14.33
N LEU A 177 0.05 -4.48 15.16
CA LEU A 177 -0.44 -4.43 16.53
C LEU A 177 -1.97 -4.35 16.61
N ALA A 178 -2.59 -3.62 15.68
CA ALA A 178 -4.05 -3.56 15.59
C ALA A 178 -4.66 -4.89 15.17
N LEU A 179 -4.09 -5.54 14.14
CA LEU A 179 -4.54 -6.87 13.70
C LEU A 179 -4.47 -7.91 14.83
N ASP A 180 -3.40 -7.88 15.64
CA ASP A 180 -3.27 -8.74 16.80
C ASP A 180 -4.34 -8.44 17.87
N ARG A 181 -4.59 -7.14 18.20
CA ARG A 181 -5.66 -6.73 19.12
C ARG A 181 -7.04 -7.23 18.70
N HIS A 182 -7.32 -7.16 17.38
CA HIS A 182 -8.58 -7.62 16.80
C HIS A 182 -8.63 -9.13 16.54
N GLN A 183 -7.57 -9.88 16.86
CA GLN A 183 -7.45 -11.32 16.58
C GLN A 183 -7.76 -11.65 15.10
N ALA A 184 -7.32 -10.78 14.21
CA ALA A 184 -7.58 -10.89 12.79
C ALA A 184 -6.96 -12.17 12.20
N GLN A 185 -7.63 -12.73 11.20
CA GLN A 185 -7.20 -13.93 10.49
C GLN A 185 -6.95 -13.64 9.02
N ALA A 186 -5.98 -14.33 8.43
CA ALA A 186 -5.74 -14.33 7.00
C ALA A 186 -6.71 -15.35 6.32
N ASP A 187 -8.03 -15.09 6.40
CA ASP A 187 -9.05 -15.93 5.75
C ASP A 187 -9.10 -15.66 4.23
N CYS A 188 -8.27 -16.37 3.48
CA CYS A 188 -8.11 -16.21 2.04
C CYS A 188 -9.15 -16.95 1.20
N ALA A 189 -9.82 -17.95 1.77
CA ALA A 189 -10.84 -18.73 1.06
C ALA A 189 -12.02 -17.84 0.64
N ASN A 190 -12.38 -16.87 1.48
CA ASN A 190 -13.50 -15.95 1.29
C ASN A 190 -13.07 -14.58 0.72
N LEU A 191 -11.84 -14.43 0.26
CA LEU A 191 -11.43 -13.19 -0.41
C LEU A 191 -11.97 -13.17 -1.85
N GLU A 192 -12.94 -12.32 -2.09
CA GLU A 192 -13.38 -11.98 -3.44
C GLU A 192 -12.59 -10.79 -3.95
N ILE A 193 -11.99 -10.92 -5.13
CA ILE A 193 -11.42 -9.75 -5.82
C ILE A 193 -12.60 -8.96 -6.38
N PRO A 194 -12.74 -7.67 -6.02
CA PRO A 194 -13.84 -6.85 -6.48
C PRO A 194 -13.89 -6.79 -8.01
N GLN A 195 -15.09 -6.61 -8.57
CA GLN A 195 -15.23 -6.38 -10.01
C GLN A 195 -14.65 -5.02 -10.39
N GLN A 196 -14.22 -4.89 -11.65
CA GLN A 196 -13.59 -3.67 -12.18
C GLN A 196 -14.42 -2.38 -11.97
N THR A 197 -15.74 -2.49 -11.87
CA THR A 197 -16.63 -1.36 -11.57
C THR A 197 -16.41 -0.77 -10.18
N ALA A 198 -16.07 -1.59 -9.19
CA ALA A 198 -15.77 -1.12 -7.84
C ALA A 198 -14.47 -0.26 -7.80
N PHE A 199 -13.59 -0.46 -8.75
CA PHE A 199 -12.37 0.33 -8.88
C PHE A 199 -12.62 1.77 -9.35
N LEU A 200 -13.58 1.96 -10.26
CA LEU A 200 -13.90 3.29 -10.79
C LEU A 200 -14.35 4.26 -9.69
N ASP A 201 -14.99 3.74 -8.64
CA ASP A 201 -15.41 4.54 -7.48
C ASP A 201 -14.19 5.04 -6.67
N TYR A 202 -13.08 4.29 -6.65
CA TYR A 202 -11.86 4.66 -5.92
C TYR A 202 -10.99 5.65 -6.69
N ILE A 203 -11.02 5.63 -8.03
CA ILE A 203 -10.18 6.52 -8.86
C ILE A 203 -10.91 7.79 -9.30
N ALA A 204 -12.20 7.92 -9.02
CA ALA A 204 -12.92 9.16 -9.31
C ALA A 204 -12.15 10.34 -8.71
N PRO A 205 -11.95 11.44 -9.47
CA PRO A 205 -11.29 12.63 -8.93
C PRO A 205 -12.12 13.16 -7.76
N SER A 206 -11.45 13.53 -6.66
CA SER A 206 -12.11 14.22 -5.56
C SER A 206 -12.82 15.45 -6.12
N GLN A 207 -14.11 15.57 -5.86
CA GLN A 207 -14.85 16.77 -6.28
C GLN A 207 -14.16 17.99 -5.67
N PRO A 208 -13.90 19.06 -6.46
CA PRO A 208 -13.38 20.28 -5.89
C PRO A 208 -14.36 20.74 -4.80
N PHE A 209 -13.87 21.02 -3.61
CA PHE A 209 -14.65 21.65 -2.56
C PHE A 209 -15.41 22.82 -3.18
N PRO A 210 -16.73 22.96 -3.00
CA PRO A 210 -17.45 24.11 -3.45
C PRO A 210 -16.81 25.31 -2.75
N LEU A 211 -16.10 26.13 -3.53
CA LEU A 211 -15.62 27.42 -3.04
C LEU A 211 -16.87 28.17 -2.60
N THR A 212 -17.12 28.23 -1.30
CA THR A 212 -18.07 29.17 -0.72
C THR A 212 -17.60 30.56 -1.17
N ARG A 213 -18.29 31.14 -2.14
CA ARG A 213 -18.16 32.54 -2.49
C ARG A 213 -18.38 33.31 -1.19
N SER A 214 -17.30 33.75 -0.59
CA SER A 214 -17.33 34.81 0.42
C SER A 214 -17.92 36.04 -0.28
N HIS A 215 -19.16 36.37 0.07
CA HIS A 215 -19.74 37.67 -0.23
C HIS A 215 -18.92 38.72 0.51
N TYR A 216 -17.99 39.34 -0.18
CA TYR A 216 -17.57 40.70 0.13
C TYR A 216 -18.17 41.57 -0.95
N GLU A 217 -19.45 41.93 -0.76
CA GLU A 217 -20.02 43.15 -1.30
C GLU A 217 -19.88 44.21 -0.21
N THR A 218 -19.30 45.31 -0.62
CA THR A 218 -19.26 46.73 -0.29
C THR A 218 -17.92 47.24 0.12
#